data_7a87e173088ae7595984411b503f12a2
#
_entry.id   7a87e173088ae7595984411b503f12a2
#
_cell.length_a   1.000
_cell.length_b   1.000
_cell.length_c   1.000
_cell.angle_alpha   90.00
_cell.angle_beta   90.00
_cell.angle_gamma   90.00
#
_symmetry.space_group_name_H-M   'P 1'
#
loop_
_entity.id
_entity.type
_entity.pdbx_description
1 polymer ?
#
loop_
_entity_poly.entity_id
_entity_poly.type
_entity_poly.pdbx_seq_one_letter_code
_entity_poly.pdbx_strand_id
1 'polypeptide(L)'
;FLSTDIGEIRIFSRDEKKQDDMRHDYQLKYPELSGKIKFYIGDVRNPDSLRGVMRGVDYIFHAAALKQVPSCEFFPMEAVRTNVLGTDNVLTAAIDAGVKKVVCLSTDKAAYPINAMGISKAMMEKVIGAKARTVKAEATTICCTRYGNVMASRGSVIPLFIDQIKAGKPITITDPEMTRFLMSLDEAVDLVAFAFGHANPGDLFVQKSPASTIGDLAKAVQKLFGDTGTHIIGTRHGEKLYETLLTREEKTRS
;
A
#
# COMPACT_ATOMS: atom_id res chain seq x y z
N PHE A 1 -5.56 11.37 10.82
CA PHE A 1 -5.78 12.71 10.23
C PHE A 1 -7.09 13.38 10.68
N LEU A 2 -8.20 12.64 10.92
CA LEU A 2 -9.47 13.26 11.36
C LEU A 2 -9.37 14.09 12.65
N SER A 3 -8.48 13.69 13.56
CA SER A 3 -8.22 14.40 14.83
C SER A 3 -7.28 15.59 14.71
N THR A 4 -6.81 15.90 13.51
CA THR A 4 -5.95 17.05 13.24
C THR A 4 -6.76 18.26 12.74
N ASP A 5 -6.12 19.38 12.46
CA ASP A 5 -6.70 20.59 11.89
C ASP A 5 -7.08 20.51 10.40
N ILE A 6 -7.04 19.30 9.82
CA ILE A 6 -7.42 19.03 8.44
C ILE A 6 -8.87 19.50 8.18
N GLY A 7 -9.07 20.27 7.12
CA GLY A 7 -10.38 20.77 6.74
C GLY A 7 -11.28 19.72 6.09
N GLU A 8 -10.73 18.94 5.16
CA GLU A 8 -11.47 17.92 4.39
C GLU A 8 -10.59 16.73 4.03
N ILE A 9 -11.15 15.53 4.05
CA ILE A 9 -10.53 14.31 3.57
C ILE A 9 -11.37 13.76 2.41
N ARG A 10 -10.78 13.60 1.24
CA ARG A 10 -11.42 13.01 0.06
C ARG A 10 -11.01 11.57 -0.11
N ILE A 11 -11.98 10.66 -0.05
CA ILE A 11 -11.80 9.24 -0.33
C ILE A 11 -12.20 8.99 -1.77
N PHE A 12 -11.21 8.69 -2.62
CA PHE A 12 -11.42 8.39 -4.04
C PHE A 12 -11.15 6.91 -4.32
N SER A 13 -12.14 6.18 -4.80
CA SER A 13 -12.02 4.73 -5.06
C SER A 13 -13.12 4.26 -6.02
N ARG A 14 -12.89 3.14 -6.69
CA ARG A 14 -13.90 2.43 -7.48
C ARG A 14 -14.88 1.62 -6.62
N ASP A 15 -14.50 1.32 -5.40
CA ASP A 15 -15.22 0.39 -4.51
C ASP A 15 -16.29 1.16 -3.73
N GLU A 16 -17.47 1.27 -4.33
CA GLU A 16 -18.66 1.89 -3.74
C GLU A 16 -19.02 1.27 -2.39
N LYS A 17 -19.00 -0.07 -2.31
CA LYS A 17 -19.38 -0.78 -1.09
C LYS A 17 -18.47 -0.43 0.09
N LYS A 18 -17.14 -0.38 -0.14
CA LYS A 18 -16.21 0.05 0.90
C LYS A 18 -16.40 1.50 1.33
N GLN A 19 -16.72 2.38 0.39
CA GLN A 19 -17.00 3.78 0.70
C GLN A 19 -18.27 3.91 1.54
N ASP A 20 -19.30 3.14 1.22
CA ASP A 20 -20.55 3.13 1.96
C ASP A 20 -20.37 2.57 3.38
N ASP A 21 -19.69 1.42 3.52
CA ASP A 21 -19.34 0.84 4.82
C ASP A 21 -18.52 1.85 5.66
N MET A 22 -17.52 2.48 5.06
CA MET A 22 -16.69 3.48 5.73
C MET A 22 -17.52 4.70 6.17
N ARG A 23 -18.45 5.16 5.35
CA ARG A 23 -19.34 6.28 5.68
C ARG A 23 -20.16 5.96 6.93
N HIS A 24 -20.81 4.80 6.97
CA HIS A 24 -21.61 4.36 8.11
C HIS A 24 -20.76 4.19 9.38
N ASP A 25 -19.62 3.54 9.25
CA ASP A 25 -18.69 3.33 10.36
C ASP A 25 -18.25 4.66 11.01
N TYR A 26 -17.85 5.64 10.17
CA TYR A 26 -17.37 6.92 10.67
C TYR A 26 -18.49 7.80 11.22
N GLN A 27 -19.69 7.73 10.66
CA GLN A 27 -20.86 8.40 11.21
C GLN A 27 -21.22 7.88 12.62
N LEU A 28 -21.06 6.57 12.85
CA LEU A 28 -21.30 5.97 14.17
C LEU A 28 -20.18 6.27 15.18
N LYS A 29 -18.91 6.15 14.75
CA LYS A 29 -17.74 6.26 15.64
C LYS A 29 -17.33 7.71 15.90
N TYR A 30 -17.51 8.59 14.94
CA TYR A 30 -17.03 9.98 14.95
C TYR A 30 -18.06 10.93 14.33
N PRO A 31 -19.29 11.04 14.90
CA PRO A 31 -20.40 11.80 14.30
C PRO A 31 -20.02 13.26 14.01
N GLU A 32 -19.28 13.91 14.93
CA GLU A 32 -18.86 15.30 14.80
C GLU A 32 -17.81 15.56 13.72
N LEU A 33 -16.98 14.54 13.42
CA LEU A 33 -15.87 14.64 12.47
C LEU A 33 -16.20 14.01 11.10
N SER A 34 -17.24 13.18 11.02
CA SER A 34 -17.62 12.47 9.79
C SER A 34 -17.92 13.41 8.62
N GLY A 35 -18.42 14.61 8.91
CA GLY A 35 -18.68 15.66 7.93
C GLY A 35 -17.45 16.15 7.14
N LYS A 36 -16.24 15.97 7.71
CA LYS A 36 -14.97 16.26 7.03
C LYS A 36 -14.63 15.25 5.92
N ILE A 37 -15.23 14.04 5.93
CA ILE A 37 -14.94 13.00 4.93
C ILE A 37 -15.91 13.13 3.76
N LYS A 38 -15.35 13.27 2.56
CA LYS A 38 -16.09 13.27 1.29
C LYS A 38 -15.71 12.07 0.44
N PHE A 39 -16.71 11.41 -0.11
CA PHE A 39 -16.54 10.19 -0.89
C PHE A 39 -16.75 10.47 -2.37
N TYR A 40 -15.80 10.02 -3.19
CA TYR A 40 -15.81 10.18 -4.65
C TYR A 40 -15.61 8.81 -5.30
N ILE A 41 -16.55 8.41 -6.16
CA ILE A 41 -16.42 7.20 -6.98
C ILE A 41 -15.66 7.55 -8.24
N GLY A 42 -14.57 6.83 -8.51
CA GLY A 42 -13.77 7.01 -9.71
C GLY A 42 -12.63 6.03 -9.82
N ASP A 43 -11.95 6.04 -10.94
CA ASP A 43 -10.89 5.09 -11.30
C ASP A 43 -9.62 5.84 -11.68
N VAL A 44 -8.50 5.55 -11.02
CA VAL A 44 -7.18 6.13 -11.34
C VAL A 44 -6.73 5.83 -12.78
N ARG A 45 -7.28 4.80 -13.41
CA ARG A 45 -7.01 4.46 -14.82
C ARG A 45 -7.69 5.43 -15.80
N ASN A 46 -8.68 6.19 -15.34
CA ASN A 46 -9.38 7.20 -16.12
C ASN A 46 -8.97 8.60 -15.68
N PRO A 47 -8.15 9.33 -16.48
CA PRO A 47 -7.71 10.68 -16.15
C PRO A 47 -8.86 11.67 -15.92
N ASP A 48 -9.97 11.52 -16.64
CA ASP A 48 -11.11 12.46 -16.52
C ASP A 48 -11.79 12.37 -15.15
N SER A 49 -11.78 11.18 -14.52
CA SER A 49 -12.36 11.00 -13.18
C SER A 49 -11.53 11.69 -12.08
N LEU A 50 -10.27 12.03 -12.35
CA LEU A 50 -9.36 12.67 -11.41
C LEU A 50 -9.50 14.20 -11.36
N ARG A 51 -9.84 14.84 -12.48
CA ARG A 51 -9.83 16.33 -12.60
C ARG A 51 -10.69 17.03 -11.56
N GLY A 52 -11.89 16.50 -11.31
CA GLY A 52 -12.83 17.13 -10.36
C GLY A 52 -12.39 16.98 -8.91
N VAL A 53 -11.93 15.78 -8.53
CA VAL A 53 -11.56 15.47 -7.16
C VAL A 53 -10.25 16.14 -6.72
N MET A 54 -9.36 16.50 -7.64
CA MET A 54 -8.05 17.12 -7.35
C MET A 54 -8.14 18.62 -7.04
N ARG A 55 -9.21 19.31 -7.42
CA ARG A 55 -9.32 20.78 -7.22
C ARG A 55 -9.29 21.15 -5.74
N GLY A 56 -8.35 22.01 -5.35
CA GLY A 56 -8.19 22.50 -3.99
C GLY A 56 -7.68 21.44 -3.00
N VAL A 57 -7.06 20.37 -3.49
CA VAL A 57 -6.38 19.37 -2.67
C VAL A 57 -4.94 19.83 -2.41
N ASP A 58 -4.53 19.82 -1.14
CA ASP A 58 -3.16 20.15 -0.74
C ASP A 58 -2.25 18.92 -0.73
N TYR A 59 -2.75 17.77 -0.27
CA TYR A 59 -1.97 16.55 0.00
C TYR A 59 -2.66 15.32 -0.57
N ILE A 60 -1.90 14.42 -1.18
CA ILE A 60 -2.42 13.15 -1.70
C ILE A 60 -1.61 11.99 -1.14
N PHE A 61 -2.30 11.01 -0.56
CA PHE A 61 -1.77 9.67 -0.34
C PHE A 61 -2.31 8.74 -1.43
N HIS A 62 -1.44 8.33 -2.36
CA HIS A 62 -1.80 7.45 -3.45
C HIS A 62 -1.50 5.99 -3.11
N ALA A 63 -2.53 5.25 -2.72
CA ALA A 63 -2.46 3.84 -2.35
C ALA A 63 -3.27 2.92 -3.28
N ALA A 64 -3.88 3.46 -4.34
CA ALA A 64 -4.63 2.66 -5.30
C ALA A 64 -3.70 1.71 -6.07
N ALA A 65 -3.94 0.40 -5.98
CA ALA A 65 -3.11 -0.60 -6.64
C ALA A 65 -3.81 -1.96 -6.76
N LEU A 66 -3.37 -2.77 -7.72
CA LEU A 66 -3.50 -4.21 -7.66
C LEU A 66 -2.30 -4.77 -6.89
N LYS A 67 -2.57 -5.54 -5.82
CA LYS A 67 -1.53 -6.02 -4.88
C LYS A 67 -1.46 -7.54 -4.73
N GLN A 68 -2.42 -8.28 -5.25
CA GLN A 68 -2.44 -9.74 -5.14
C GLN A 68 -1.55 -10.34 -6.22
N VAL A 69 -0.50 -11.06 -5.81
CA VAL A 69 0.47 -11.68 -6.72
C VAL A 69 -0.22 -12.59 -7.73
N PRO A 70 -1.07 -13.56 -7.34
CA PRO A 70 -1.72 -14.44 -8.31
C PRO A 70 -2.57 -13.67 -9.35
N SER A 71 -3.34 -12.69 -8.91
CA SER A 71 -4.18 -11.90 -9.82
C SER A 71 -3.34 -11.09 -10.82
N CYS A 72 -2.19 -10.56 -10.39
CA CYS A 72 -1.30 -9.82 -11.26
C CYS A 72 -0.58 -10.75 -12.26
N GLU A 73 -0.24 -11.98 -11.87
CA GLU A 73 0.32 -12.98 -12.77
C GLU A 73 -0.68 -13.38 -13.88
N PHE A 74 -1.96 -13.57 -13.51
CA PHE A 74 -3.00 -13.87 -14.50
C PHE A 74 -3.36 -12.67 -15.39
N PHE A 75 -3.30 -11.45 -14.84
CA PHE A 75 -3.71 -10.23 -15.51
C PHE A 75 -2.63 -9.14 -15.44
N PRO A 76 -1.42 -9.37 -15.99
CA PRO A 76 -0.30 -8.43 -15.85
C PRO A 76 -0.60 -7.04 -16.43
N MET A 77 -1.37 -6.96 -17.52
CA MET A 77 -1.76 -5.68 -18.09
C MET A 77 -2.70 -4.87 -17.19
N GLU A 78 -3.54 -5.52 -16.37
CA GLU A 78 -4.34 -4.80 -15.39
C GLU A 78 -3.47 -4.24 -14.24
N ALA A 79 -2.40 -4.97 -13.86
CA ALA A 79 -1.39 -4.45 -12.95
C ALA A 79 -0.67 -3.23 -13.55
N VAL A 80 -0.26 -3.27 -14.81
CA VAL A 80 0.35 -2.12 -15.52
C VAL A 80 -0.62 -0.94 -15.56
N ARG A 81 -1.85 -1.16 -16.01
CA ARG A 81 -2.87 -0.10 -16.11
C ARG A 81 -3.16 0.58 -14.77
N THR A 82 -3.21 -0.19 -13.70
CA THR A 82 -3.54 0.36 -12.37
C THR A 82 -2.29 0.92 -11.67
N ASN A 83 -1.23 0.12 -11.56
CA ASN A 83 -0.07 0.48 -10.75
C ASN A 83 0.86 1.47 -11.47
N VAL A 84 1.01 1.36 -12.78
CA VAL A 84 1.92 2.22 -13.55
C VAL A 84 1.16 3.41 -14.16
N LEU A 85 0.24 3.15 -15.09
CA LEU A 85 -0.49 4.20 -15.79
C LEU A 85 -1.44 4.96 -14.84
N GLY A 86 -2.10 4.26 -13.91
CA GLY A 86 -2.94 4.89 -12.89
C GLY A 86 -2.14 5.84 -12.00
N THR A 87 -0.92 5.47 -11.62
CA THR A 87 -0.03 6.38 -10.87
C THR A 87 0.39 7.58 -11.72
N ASP A 88 0.76 7.37 -12.98
CA ASP A 88 1.10 8.49 -13.89
C ASP A 88 -0.06 9.47 -14.04
N ASN A 89 -1.29 8.98 -14.18
CA ASN A 89 -2.50 9.79 -14.25
C ASN A 89 -2.72 10.62 -12.97
N VAL A 90 -2.56 9.98 -11.79
CA VAL A 90 -2.71 10.67 -10.48
C VAL A 90 -1.66 11.75 -10.34
N LEU A 91 -0.40 11.49 -10.66
CA LEU A 91 0.69 12.46 -10.57
C LEU A 91 0.48 13.62 -11.55
N THR A 92 0.07 13.35 -12.78
CA THR A 92 -0.25 14.38 -13.77
C THR A 92 -1.38 15.28 -13.28
N ALA A 93 -2.49 14.69 -12.84
CA ALA A 93 -3.64 15.45 -12.33
C ALA A 93 -3.29 16.25 -11.06
N ALA A 94 -2.42 15.72 -10.19
CA ALA A 94 -1.95 16.41 -8.99
C ALA A 94 -1.10 17.64 -9.35
N ILE A 95 -0.18 17.51 -10.30
CA ILE A 95 0.67 18.60 -10.79
C ILE A 95 -0.20 19.70 -11.42
N ASP A 96 -1.12 19.32 -12.31
CA ASP A 96 -2.03 20.25 -12.99
C ASP A 96 -2.95 21.00 -12.00
N ALA A 97 -3.32 20.37 -10.89
CA ALA A 97 -4.14 20.96 -9.84
C ALA A 97 -3.34 21.77 -8.80
N GLY A 98 -2.01 21.79 -8.86
CA GLY A 98 -1.16 22.50 -7.91
C GLY A 98 -1.12 21.85 -6.51
N VAL A 99 -1.25 20.54 -6.42
CA VAL A 99 -1.15 19.80 -5.16
C VAL A 99 0.25 19.97 -4.57
N LYS A 100 0.34 20.32 -3.27
CA LYS A 100 1.61 20.62 -2.60
C LYS A 100 2.49 19.37 -2.47
N LYS A 101 1.90 18.24 -2.07
CA LYS A 101 2.67 17.00 -1.88
C LYS A 101 1.88 15.73 -2.19
N VAL A 102 2.54 14.79 -2.89
CA VAL A 102 2.00 13.47 -3.21
C VAL A 102 2.92 12.40 -2.63
N VAL A 103 2.40 11.56 -1.75
CA VAL A 103 3.07 10.38 -1.22
C VAL A 103 2.47 9.14 -1.89
N CYS A 104 3.29 8.39 -2.63
CA CYS A 104 2.87 7.17 -3.30
C CYS A 104 3.28 5.93 -2.52
N LEU A 105 2.37 4.96 -2.39
CA LEU A 105 2.64 3.71 -1.68
C LEU A 105 3.26 2.65 -2.58
N SER A 106 4.46 2.19 -2.25
CA SER A 106 5.13 1.03 -2.83
C SER A 106 5.21 -0.16 -1.85
N THR A 107 6.06 -1.12 -2.13
CA THR A 107 6.16 -2.39 -1.42
C THR A 107 7.60 -2.94 -1.50
N ASP A 108 8.00 -3.74 -0.51
CA ASP A 108 9.23 -4.54 -0.53
C ASP A 108 9.37 -5.41 -1.79
N LYS A 109 8.25 -5.82 -2.39
CA LYS A 109 8.23 -6.63 -3.62
C LYS A 109 8.69 -5.87 -4.87
N ALA A 110 8.80 -4.54 -4.80
CA ALA A 110 9.41 -3.70 -5.84
C ALA A 110 10.95 -3.76 -5.84
N ALA A 111 11.57 -4.13 -4.70
CA ALA A 111 13.01 -4.35 -4.63
C ALA A 111 13.36 -5.73 -5.18
N TYR A 112 14.20 -5.82 -6.19
CA TYR A 112 14.53 -7.06 -6.92
C TYR A 112 13.28 -7.89 -7.29
N PRO A 113 12.37 -7.35 -8.11
CA PRO A 113 11.06 -7.95 -8.36
C PRO A 113 11.17 -9.24 -9.20
N ILE A 114 10.36 -10.27 -8.86
CA ILE A 114 10.32 -11.54 -9.60
C ILE A 114 8.92 -11.88 -10.13
N ASN A 115 7.90 -11.09 -9.79
CA ASN A 115 6.52 -11.31 -10.22
C ASN A 115 5.90 -10.05 -10.82
N ALA A 116 4.81 -10.20 -11.57
CA ALA A 116 4.15 -9.10 -12.28
C ALA A 116 3.72 -7.96 -11.34
N MET A 117 3.27 -8.28 -10.13
CA MET A 117 2.92 -7.26 -9.14
C MET A 117 4.16 -6.45 -8.73
N GLY A 118 5.25 -7.10 -8.32
CA GLY A 118 6.50 -6.45 -7.95
C GLY A 118 7.13 -5.66 -9.11
N ILE A 119 7.12 -6.22 -10.33
CA ILE A 119 7.63 -5.56 -11.55
C ILE A 119 6.82 -4.29 -11.83
N SER A 120 5.48 -4.36 -11.76
CA SER A 120 4.63 -3.18 -11.96
C SER A 120 4.87 -2.10 -10.90
N LYS A 121 5.10 -2.49 -9.65
CA LYS A 121 5.44 -1.56 -8.55
C LYS A 121 6.85 -0.97 -8.71
N ALA A 122 7.83 -1.75 -9.14
CA ALA A 122 9.16 -1.24 -9.47
C ALA A 122 9.12 -0.21 -10.62
N MET A 123 8.33 -0.49 -11.67
CA MET A 123 8.10 0.47 -12.75
C MET A 123 7.37 1.73 -12.24
N MET A 124 6.38 1.57 -11.37
CA MET A 124 5.71 2.69 -10.70
C MET A 124 6.71 3.60 -9.97
N GLU A 125 7.66 3.05 -9.21
CA GLU A 125 8.71 3.84 -8.54
C GLU A 125 9.57 4.62 -9.54
N LYS A 126 9.87 4.03 -10.71
CA LYS A 126 10.60 4.74 -11.80
C LYS A 126 9.78 5.89 -12.37
N VAL A 127 8.48 5.71 -12.57
CA VAL A 127 7.56 6.78 -13.01
C VAL A 127 7.51 7.91 -11.97
N ILE A 128 7.39 7.58 -10.68
CA ILE A 128 7.41 8.56 -9.59
C ILE A 128 8.70 9.38 -9.61
N GLY A 129 9.86 8.71 -9.65
CA GLY A 129 11.16 9.39 -9.71
C GLY A 129 11.37 10.22 -10.99
N ALA A 130 10.84 9.77 -12.12
CA ALA A 130 10.87 10.54 -13.36
C ALA A 130 10.02 11.81 -13.27
N LYS A 131 8.77 11.69 -12.80
CA LYS A 131 7.88 12.85 -12.59
C LYS A 131 8.48 13.83 -11.58
N ALA A 132 9.01 13.37 -10.46
CA ALA A 132 9.62 14.22 -9.44
C ALA A 132 10.77 15.10 -10.00
N ARG A 133 11.52 14.58 -10.97
CA ARG A 133 12.60 15.36 -11.63
C ARG A 133 12.11 16.40 -12.64
N THR A 134 10.90 16.26 -13.16
CA THR A 134 10.34 17.19 -14.17
C THR A 134 9.53 18.32 -13.57
N VAL A 135 9.19 18.24 -12.30
CA VAL A 135 8.40 19.25 -11.59
C VAL A 135 9.31 20.14 -10.74
N LYS A 136 9.07 21.44 -10.72
CA LYS A 136 9.76 22.35 -9.79
C LYS A 136 9.39 21.99 -8.36
N ALA A 137 10.38 21.93 -7.48
CA ALA A 137 10.18 21.52 -6.07
C ALA A 137 9.17 22.40 -5.31
N GLU A 138 9.10 23.66 -5.68
CA GLU A 138 8.17 24.64 -5.09
C GLU A 138 6.72 24.45 -5.55
N ALA A 139 6.50 23.70 -6.64
CA ALA A 139 5.16 23.47 -7.19
C ALA A 139 4.51 22.24 -6.55
N THR A 140 5.11 21.06 -6.72
CA THR A 140 4.57 19.78 -6.20
C THR A 140 5.71 18.87 -5.77
N THR A 141 5.78 18.51 -4.51
CA THR A 141 6.72 17.48 -4.04
C THR A 141 6.12 16.09 -4.23
N ILE A 142 6.84 15.23 -4.94
CA ILE A 142 6.43 13.84 -5.20
C ILE A 142 7.43 12.89 -4.57
N CYS A 143 6.98 11.99 -3.71
CA CYS A 143 7.80 11.00 -3.02
C CYS A 143 7.11 9.64 -2.92
N CYS A 144 7.82 8.65 -2.42
CA CYS A 144 7.33 7.28 -2.27
C CYS A 144 7.62 6.74 -0.87
N THR A 145 6.74 5.88 -0.34
CA THR A 145 6.98 5.04 0.82
C THR A 145 7.00 3.58 0.41
N ARG A 146 7.93 2.78 0.94
CA ARG A 146 8.00 1.34 0.66
C ARG A 146 7.77 0.57 1.94
N TYR A 147 6.77 -0.31 1.92
CA TYR A 147 6.34 -1.11 3.07
C TYR A 147 6.81 -2.56 2.95
N GLY A 148 7.03 -3.19 4.12
CA GLY A 148 6.93 -4.62 4.28
C GLY A 148 5.47 -5.09 4.35
N ASN A 149 5.23 -6.22 5.03
CA ASN A 149 3.88 -6.72 5.24
C ASN A 149 3.22 -5.99 6.42
N VAL A 150 2.15 -5.25 6.16
CA VAL A 150 1.32 -4.67 7.23
C VAL A 150 0.50 -5.79 7.86
N MET A 151 0.74 -6.04 9.16
CA MET A 151 0.09 -7.09 9.93
C MET A 151 -1.43 -6.95 9.92
N ALA A 152 -2.13 -8.07 9.87
CA ALA A 152 -3.59 -8.15 9.86
C ALA A 152 -4.29 -7.34 8.74
N SER A 153 -3.56 -6.89 7.72
CA SER A 153 -4.18 -6.25 6.56
C SER A 153 -5.10 -7.21 5.80
N ARG A 154 -6.16 -6.69 5.18
CA ARG A 154 -7.14 -7.49 4.43
C ARG A 154 -6.48 -8.34 3.35
N GLY A 155 -6.79 -9.65 3.35
CA GLY A 155 -6.23 -10.63 2.42
C GLY A 155 -4.76 -10.99 2.69
N SER A 156 -4.25 -10.70 3.90
CA SER A 156 -2.92 -11.13 4.34
C SER A 156 -2.96 -12.45 5.10
N VAL A 157 -1.79 -13.00 5.40
CA VAL A 157 -1.63 -14.34 6.00
C VAL A 157 -2.21 -14.45 7.40
N ILE A 158 -2.12 -13.40 8.23
CA ILE A 158 -2.61 -13.46 9.62
C ILE A 158 -4.14 -13.65 9.68
N PRO A 159 -4.99 -12.84 9.02
CA PRO A 159 -6.42 -13.12 8.95
C PRO A 159 -6.74 -14.51 8.41
N LEU A 160 -6.02 -14.98 7.38
CA LEU A 160 -6.21 -16.32 6.83
C LEU A 160 -5.99 -17.41 7.89
N PHE A 161 -4.89 -17.32 8.66
CA PHE A 161 -4.59 -18.26 9.73
C PHE A 161 -5.67 -18.25 10.83
N ILE A 162 -6.11 -17.06 11.24
CA ILE A 162 -7.17 -16.90 12.24
C ILE A 162 -8.49 -17.54 11.75
N ASP A 163 -8.87 -17.30 10.50
CA ASP A 163 -10.09 -17.86 9.92
C ASP A 163 -10.02 -19.39 9.82
N GLN A 164 -8.86 -19.94 9.47
CA GLN A 164 -8.64 -21.39 9.44
C GLN A 164 -8.76 -22.01 10.84
N ILE A 165 -8.12 -21.40 11.85
CA ILE A 165 -8.20 -21.85 13.24
C ILE A 165 -9.65 -21.83 13.73
N LYS A 166 -10.38 -20.70 13.53
CA LYS A 166 -11.80 -20.58 13.90
C LYS A 166 -12.68 -21.63 13.23
N ALA A 167 -12.33 -22.05 12.03
CA ALA A 167 -13.01 -23.12 11.29
C ALA A 167 -12.58 -24.55 11.71
N GLY A 168 -11.69 -24.69 12.71
CA GLY A 168 -11.15 -25.99 13.15
C GLY A 168 -10.24 -26.67 12.11
N LYS A 169 -9.70 -25.90 11.15
CA LYS A 169 -8.84 -26.41 10.08
C LYS A 169 -7.37 -26.14 10.39
N PRO A 170 -6.45 -27.02 9.95
CA PRO A 170 -5.02 -26.74 10.00
C PRO A 170 -4.70 -25.45 9.25
N ILE A 171 -3.76 -24.66 9.77
CA ILE A 171 -3.26 -23.49 9.05
C ILE A 171 -2.40 -23.94 7.87
N THR A 172 -2.56 -23.29 6.72
CA THR A 172 -1.82 -23.61 5.50
C THR A 172 -0.62 -22.69 5.33
N ILE A 173 0.56 -23.25 5.18
CA ILE A 173 1.84 -22.54 5.02
C ILE A 173 2.48 -22.96 3.71
N THR A 174 2.97 -21.99 2.93
CA THR A 174 3.70 -22.29 1.69
C THR A 174 5.08 -22.88 1.96
N ASP A 175 5.88 -22.19 2.75
CA ASP A 175 7.19 -22.63 3.22
C ASP A 175 7.43 -21.97 4.59
N PRO A 176 7.70 -22.73 5.66
CA PRO A 176 7.94 -22.21 7.00
C PRO A 176 9.18 -21.31 7.09
N GLU A 177 10.19 -21.51 6.24
CA GLU A 177 11.45 -20.77 6.24
C GLU A 177 11.37 -19.43 5.48
N MET A 178 10.27 -19.17 4.76
CA MET A 178 10.05 -17.87 4.13
C MET A 178 10.09 -16.75 5.16
N THR A 179 10.86 -15.71 4.89
CA THR A 179 10.89 -14.52 5.74
C THR A 179 10.07 -13.38 5.20
N ARG A 180 9.44 -12.63 6.09
CA ARG A 180 8.67 -11.42 5.76
C ARG A 180 9.00 -10.31 6.75
N PHE A 181 9.15 -9.10 6.23
CA PHE A 181 9.18 -7.91 7.07
C PHE A 181 7.77 -7.62 7.57
N LEU A 182 7.65 -7.37 8.86
CA LEU A 182 6.36 -7.12 9.52
C LEU A 182 6.34 -5.70 10.07
N MET A 183 5.21 -5.02 9.91
CA MET A 183 4.96 -3.73 10.52
C MET A 183 3.49 -3.62 10.95
N SER A 184 3.23 -2.82 11.96
CA SER A 184 1.88 -2.50 12.38
C SER A 184 1.22 -1.50 11.42
N LEU A 185 -0.10 -1.34 11.54
CA LEU A 185 -0.80 -0.30 10.78
C LEU A 185 -0.37 1.09 11.24
N ASP A 186 -0.14 1.28 12.55
CA ASP A 186 0.30 2.56 13.12
C ASP A 186 1.67 2.96 12.57
N GLU A 187 2.66 2.05 12.56
CA GLU A 187 3.97 2.30 11.94
C GLU A 187 3.85 2.65 10.45
N ALA A 188 2.93 2.00 9.72
CA ALA A 188 2.67 2.31 8.32
C ALA A 188 2.09 3.73 8.13
N VAL A 189 1.19 4.14 9.02
CA VAL A 189 0.62 5.51 9.04
C VAL A 189 1.67 6.54 9.41
N ASP A 190 2.49 6.26 10.43
CA ASP A 190 3.56 7.14 10.88
C ASP A 190 4.60 7.38 9.78
N LEU A 191 4.95 6.35 9.01
CA LEU A 191 5.85 6.50 7.86
C LEU A 191 5.28 7.45 6.79
N VAL A 192 3.97 7.36 6.51
CA VAL A 192 3.31 8.28 5.56
C VAL A 192 3.25 9.69 6.13
N ALA A 193 2.92 9.84 7.41
CA ALA A 193 2.89 11.14 8.08
C ALA A 193 4.29 11.80 8.08
N PHE A 194 5.33 11.01 8.36
CA PHE A 194 6.72 11.46 8.27
C PHE A 194 7.08 11.92 6.86
N ALA A 195 6.71 11.15 5.83
CA ALA A 195 6.95 11.51 4.43
C ALA A 195 6.23 12.82 4.06
N PHE A 196 5.00 13.05 4.53
CA PHE A 196 4.31 14.32 4.33
C PHE A 196 5.05 15.50 4.96
N GLY A 197 5.68 15.30 6.12
CA GLY A 197 6.43 16.36 6.81
C GLY A 197 7.80 16.66 6.18
N HIS A 198 8.53 15.63 5.72
CA HIS A 198 9.97 15.72 5.50
C HIS A 198 10.45 15.44 4.06
N ALA A 199 9.55 15.00 3.14
CA ALA A 199 9.98 14.58 1.82
C ALA A 199 10.51 15.71 0.96
N ASN A 200 11.62 15.41 0.26
CA ASN A 200 12.10 16.11 -0.93
C ASN A 200 11.63 15.41 -2.21
N PRO A 201 11.65 16.10 -3.37
CA PRO A 201 11.26 15.48 -4.62
C PRO A 201 12.08 14.22 -4.96
N GLY A 202 11.39 13.12 -5.18
CA GLY A 202 12.00 11.85 -5.57
C GLY A 202 12.46 10.96 -4.40
N ASP A 203 12.27 11.37 -3.16
CA ASP A 203 12.63 10.56 -2.00
C ASP A 203 11.83 9.25 -1.95
N LEU A 204 12.51 8.19 -1.54
CA LEU A 204 11.93 6.89 -1.21
C LEU A 204 12.14 6.60 0.28
N PHE A 205 11.08 6.66 1.06
CA PHE A 205 11.12 6.37 2.48
C PHE A 205 10.93 4.87 2.74
N VAL A 206 11.86 4.29 3.49
CA VAL A 206 11.85 2.88 3.86
C VAL A 206 12.06 2.77 5.36
N GLN A 207 11.06 2.27 6.08
CA GLN A 207 11.20 2.04 7.51
C GLN A 207 11.94 0.73 7.76
N LYS A 208 12.91 0.75 8.67
CA LYS A 208 13.55 -0.47 9.17
C LYS A 208 12.51 -1.28 9.96
N SER A 209 12.12 -2.43 9.44
CA SER A 209 11.12 -3.30 10.04
C SER A 209 11.74 -4.63 10.50
N PRO A 210 11.26 -5.23 11.59
CA PRO A 210 11.65 -6.57 11.97
C PRO A 210 11.20 -7.59 10.93
N ALA A 211 11.95 -8.69 10.82
CA ALA A 211 11.59 -9.82 9.97
C ALA A 211 11.26 -11.04 10.84
N SER A 212 10.34 -11.86 10.35
CA SER A 212 10.01 -13.15 10.95
C SER A 212 9.87 -14.21 9.87
N THR A 213 10.11 -15.47 10.22
CA THR A 213 9.73 -16.60 9.37
C THR A 213 8.22 -16.79 9.39
N ILE A 214 7.67 -17.35 8.32
CA ILE A 214 6.24 -17.69 8.28
C ILE A 214 5.93 -18.80 9.32
N GLY A 215 6.89 -19.71 9.56
CA GLY A 215 6.77 -20.74 10.60
C GLY A 215 6.61 -20.14 12.00
N ASP A 216 7.41 -19.15 12.37
CA ASP A 216 7.31 -18.49 13.69
C ASP A 216 6.04 -17.64 13.79
N LEU A 217 5.66 -16.96 12.71
CA LEU A 217 4.38 -16.24 12.65
C LEU A 217 3.20 -17.20 12.87
N ALA A 218 3.21 -18.38 12.24
CA ALA A 218 2.20 -19.39 12.40
C ALA A 218 2.09 -19.87 13.85
N LYS A 219 3.22 -20.21 14.49
CA LYS A 219 3.27 -20.60 15.90
C LYS A 219 2.73 -19.50 16.83
N ALA A 220 3.08 -18.24 16.56
CA ALA A 220 2.57 -17.11 17.34
C ALA A 220 1.04 -16.98 17.24
N VAL A 221 0.48 -17.12 16.03
CA VAL A 221 -0.98 -17.06 15.83
C VAL A 221 -1.66 -18.24 16.49
N GLN A 222 -1.12 -19.47 16.37
CA GLN A 222 -1.65 -20.65 17.05
C GLN A 222 -1.63 -20.50 18.59
N LYS A 223 -0.58 -19.92 19.14
CA LYS A 223 -0.48 -19.66 20.59
C LYS A 223 -1.59 -18.72 21.09
N LEU A 224 -2.03 -17.76 20.25
CA LEU A 224 -3.05 -16.78 20.61
C LEU A 224 -4.48 -17.26 20.35
N PHE A 225 -4.70 -18.04 19.31
CA PHE A 225 -6.05 -18.39 18.82
C PHE A 225 -6.40 -19.88 18.91
N GLY A 226 -5.43 -20.73 19.24
CA GLY A 226 -5.58 -22.19 19.34
C GLY A 226 -4.76 -22.94 18.28
N ASP A 227 -4.28 -24.12 18.65
CA ASP A 227 -3.50 -24.98 17.76
C ASP A 227 -4.41 -26.00 17.05
N THR A 228 -4.56 -25.85 15.74
CA THR A 228 -5.30 -26.78 14.86
C THR A 228 -4.38 -27.58 13.93
N GLY A 229 -3.06 -27.53 14.18
CA GLY A 229 -2.05 -28.12 13.33
C GLY A 229 -1.67 -27.23 12.13
N THR A 230 -0.66 -27.68 11.40
CA THR A 230 -0.10 -26.97 10.24
C THR A 230 -0.02 -27.90 9.04
N HIS A 231 -0.39 -27.41 7.86
CA HIS A 231 -0.28 -28.10 6.58
C HIS A 231 0.61 -27.31 5.62
N ILE A 232 1.71 -27.91 5.15
CA ILE A 232 2.62 -27.27 4.18
C ILE A 232 2.10 -27.55 2.78
N ILE A 233 1.81 -26.46 2.01
CA ILE A 233 1.24 -26.54 0.67
C ILE A 233 2.27 -26.33 -0.45
N GLY A 234 3.53 -26.00 -0.10
CA GLY A 234 4.59 -25.68 -1.04
C GLY A 234 4.55 -24.25 -1.56
N THR A 235 5.67 -23.81 -2.16
CA THR A 235 5.82 -22.48 -2.72
C THR A 235 4.95 -22.28 -3.96
N ARG A 236 4.38 -21.08 -4.12
CA ARG A 236 3.60 -20.72 -5.30
C ARG A 236 4.47 -19.99 -6.31
N HIS A 237 4.07 -20.02 -7.58
CA HIS A 237 4.73 -19.22 -8.60
C HIS A 237 4.79 -17.74 -8.23
N GLY A 238 5.96 -17.14 -8.39
CA GLY A 238 6.16 -15.72 -8.11
C GLY A 238 6.32 -15.34 -6.62
N GLU A 239 6.37 -16.29 -5.71
CA GLU A 239 6.67 -16.02 -4.29
C GLU A 239 8.17 -16.07 -4.02
N LYS A 240 8.70 -15.03 -3.35
CA LYS A 240 10.09 -15.00 -2.88
C LYS A 240 10.23 -15.74 -1.56
N LEU A 241 11.34 -16.44 -1.39
CA LEU A 241 11.75 -16.97 -0.09
C LEU A 241 12.09 -15.83 0.88
N TYR A 242 12.83 -14.83 0.41
CA TYR A 242 13.29 -13.69 1.19
C TYR A 242 12.89 -12.39 0.50
N GLU A 243 12.34 -11.45 1.24
CA GLU A 243 12.04 -10.10 0.75
C GLU A 243 13.20 -9.15 1.03
N THR A 244 13.23 -8.05 0.27
CA THR A 244 14.23 -6.99 0.40
C THR A 244 13.51 -5.65 0.50
N LEU A 245 13.78 -4.89 1.56
CA LEU A 245 13.22 -3.53 1.69
C LEU A 245 14.03 -2.50 0.91
N LEU A 246 15.35 -2.65 0.90
CA LEU A 246 16.28 -1.70 0.30
C LEU A 246 17.30 -2.46 -0.54
N THR A 247 17.48 -2.07 -1.81
CA THR A 247 18.51 -2.69 -2.66
C THR A 247 19.90 -2.25 -2.25
N ARG A 248 20.95 -2.96 -2.72
CA ARG A 248 22.34 -2.59 -2.43
C ARG A 248 22.67 -1.19 -2.95
N GLU A 249 22.17 -0.86 -4.15
CA GLU A 249 22.39 0.40 -4.83
C GLU A 249 21.69 1.57 -4.10
N GLU A 250 20.50 1.32 -3.56
CA GLU A 250 19.77 2.31 -2.76
C GLU A 250 20.48 2.55 -1.43
N LYS A 251 20.98 1.49 -0.77
CA LYS A 251 21.70 1.58 0.51
C LYS A 251 22.99 2.39 0.40
N THR A 252 23.64 2.45 -0.74
CA THR A 252 24.86 3.26 -0.93
C THR A 252 24.58 4.75 -1.09
N ARG A 253 23.31 5.13 -1.27
CA ARG A 253 22.86 6.52 -1.46
C ARG A 253 22.01 7.05 -0.30
N SER A 254 21.78 6.22 0.71
CA SER A 254 20.98 6.56 1.90
C SER A 254 21.82 7.13 3.04
#